data_2f0ac87c5e25fd2de55fdf921c65b0bb
#
_entry.id   2f0ac87c5e25fd2de55fdf921c65b0bb
#
_cell.length_a   1.000
_cell.length_b   1.000
_cell.length_c   1.000
_cell.angle_alpha   90.00
_cell.angle_beta   90.00
_cell.angle_gamma   90.00
#
_symmetry.space_group_name_H-M   'P 1'
#
loop_
_entity.id
_entity.type
_entity.pdbx_description
1 polymer ?
#
loop_
_entity_poly.entity_id
_entity_poly.type
_entity_poly.pdbx_seq_one_letter_code
_entity_poly.pdbx_strand_id
1 'polypeptide(L)'
;MHPQGSTAAAPLQGLGSRFGEALQEALDLLEQQVPNVSNSPAWSFLVLLVFAGLGYAVSKYVVRLLGRPIARRFRRQSVAQMVLRVVRISITLFFILIGSGLVGLELGNIVLSVTVFSAVVGIVLAPLVGSLINGLFLLADEPYEIGDMVELDDGTRGFVDDITIRYTKIFTLDNTFLVMPNDVIRDHRVTNLSAEDERARLSLGVLVTYESDIAAARDLIEEAATGAEGVIRGGPDIRIGSARYPAAPTCYIDEFGDNGVLLTLRYWVDRPYKLLTARSKVQTEIWELLQERDVDVEMAYPHQHLVFDDTSGEAKVSVREGADEPAEPVQSAALSGDGGKSEQWTEPDTTAETSSETDEQ
;
A
#
# COMPACT_ATOMS: atom_id res chain seq x y z
N MET A 1 26.91 -44.20 -13.75
CA MET A 1 28.19 -43.57 -13.50
C MET A 1 28.03 -42.08 -13.48
N HIS A 2 27.82 -41.52 -12.28
CA HIS A 2 27.86 -40.08 -12.04
C HIS A 2 29.07 -39.81 -11.14
N PRO A 3 29.91 -38.84 -11.44
CA PRO A 3 30.85 -38.32 -10.44
C PRO A 3 30.19 -37.19 -9.67
N GLN A 4 30.15 -37.33 -8.38
CA GLN A 4 29.84 -36.32 -7.39
C GLN A 4 31.00 -35.29 -7.39
N GLY A 5 30.68 -34.04 -7.63
CA GLY A 5 31.55 -32.90 -7.39
C GLY A 5 31.25 -32.34 -5.99
N SER A 6 32.00 -32.80 -5.03
CA SER A 6 32.12 -32.24 -3.66
C SER A 6 33.12 -31.08 -3.69
N THR A 7 32.89 -30.13 -2.77
CA THR A 7 33.88 -29.24 -2.14
C THR A 7 34.05 -27.83 -2.67
N ALA A 8 33.66 -26.91 -1.79
CA ALA A 8 34.48 -25.74 -1.43
C ALA A 8 33.83 -24.89 -0.29
N ALA A 9 33.60 -25.48 0.87
CA ALA A 9 33.20 -24.68 2.06
C ALA A 9 34.06 -24.94 3.30
N ALA A 10 35.26 -25.46 3.15
CA ALA A 10 36.07 -25.92 4.29
C ALA A 10 37.27 -25.05 4.75
N PRO A 11 37.63 -23.87 4.20
CA PRO A 11 38.79 -23.15 4.74
C PRO A 11 38.47 -22.06 5.78
N LEU A 12 37.21 -21.64 6.00
CA LEU A 12 36.95 -20.53 6.93
C LEU A 12 36.69 -20.96 8.37
N GLN A 13 36.28 -22.21 8.63
CA GLN A 13 36.08 -22.71 9.98
C GLN A 13 37.40 -23.02 10.71
N GLY A 14 38.48 -23.30 9.98
CA GLY A 14 39.79 -23.57 10.55
C GLY A 14 40.62 -22.34 10.92
N LEU A 15 40.27 -21.16 10.41
CA LEU A 15 40.97 -19.91 10.73
C LEU A 15 40.52 -19.34 12.09
N GLY A 16 39.23 -19.47 12.45
CA GLY A 16 38.72 -19.01 13.73
C GLY A 16 39.24 -19.83 14.92
N SER A 17 39.33 -21.16 14.77
CA SER A 17 39.86 -22.04 15.82
C SER A 17 41.36 -21.84 16.00
N ARG A 18 42.13 -21.73 14.92
CA ARG A 18 43.58 -21.47 14.98
C ARG A 18 43.93 -20.13 15.57
N PHE A 19 43.11 -19.12 15.31
CA PHE A 19 43.29 -17.78 15.91
C PHE A 19 42.95 -17.81 17.40
N GLY A 20 41.90 -18.56 17.80
CA GLY A 20 41.55 -18.79 19.19
C GLY A 20 42.63 -19.55 19.95
N GLU A 21 43.17 -20.62 19.38
CA GLU A 21 44.26 -21.42 19.98
C GLU A 21 45.55 -20.61 20.09
N ALA A 22 45.94 -19.89 19.05
CA ALA A 22 47.12 -19.02 19.08
C ALA A 22 47.00 -17.87 20.10
N LEU A 23 45.78 -17.35 20.28
CA LEU A 23 45.51 -16.33 21.27
C LEU A 23 45.57 -16.88 22.69
N GLN A 24 45.02 -18.09 22.91
CA GLN A 24 45.13 -18.79 24.20
C GLN A 24 46.58 -19.15 24.53
N GLU A 25 47.32 -19.68 23.57
CA GLU A 25 48.73 -20.02 23.77
C GLU A 25 49.59 -18.78 24.06
N ALA A 26 49.32 -17.67 23.40
CA ALA A 26 49.97 -16.37 23.71
C ALA A 26 49.59 -15.83 25.09
N LEU A 27 48.34 -16.06 25.54
CA LEU A 27 47.87 -15.66 26.86
C LEU A 27 48.52 -16.54 27.96
N ASP A 28 48.59 -17.84 27.74
CA ASP A 28 49.22 -18.80 28.66
C ASP A 28 50.73 -18.53 28.81
N LEU A 29 51.42 -18.13 27.71
CA LEU A 29 52.83 -17.73 27.75
C LEU A 29 53.05 -16.43 28.51
N LEU A 30 52.11 -15.47 28.41
CA LEU A 30 52.16 -14.23 29.16
C LEU A 30 51.87 -14.47 30.65
N GLU A 31 50.94 -15.37 30.97
CA GLU A 31 50.60 -15.75 32.35
C GLU A 31 51.74 -16.49 33.05
N GLN A 32 52.51 -17.27 32.32
CA GLN A 32 53.67 -18.00 32.83
C GLN A 32 54.89 -17.10 33.12
N GLN A 33 55.02 -15.98 32.40
CA GLN A 33 56.18 -15.06 32.57
C GLN A 33 55.95 -13.97 33.62
N VAL A 34 54.74 -13.78 34.17
CA VAL A 34 54.45 -12.69 35.12
C VAL A 34 53.60 -13.19 36.30
N PRO A 35 54.14 -14.09 37.16
CA PRO A 35 53.31 -14.79 38.14
C PRO A 35 52.81 -13.98 39.32
N ASN A 36 53.14 -12.70 39.49
CA ASN A 36 52.75 -11.90 40.66
C ASN A 36 52.20 -10.48 40.34
N VAL A 37 52.11 -10.10 39.10
CA VAL A 37 51.66 -8.75 38.69
C VAL A 37 50.18 -8.73 38.28
N SER A 38 49.66 -9.91 37.88
CA SER A 38 48.29 -10.01 37.34
C SER A 38 47.18 -9.65 38.36
N ASN A 39 47.46 -9.80 39.67
CA ASN A 39 46.49 -9.45 40.71
C ASN A 39 46.64 -8.03 41.26
N SER A 40 47.53 -7.20 40.72
CA SER A 40 47.68 -5.85 41.18
C SER A 40 46.69 -4.94 40.43
N PRO A 41 46.00 -4.00 41.13
CA PRO A 41 45.09 -3.04 40.47
C PRO A 41 45.82 -2.19 39.43
N ALA A 42 47.13 -1.96 39.61
CA ALA A 42 47.97 -1.23 38.65
C ALA A 42 48.10 -1.96 37.29
N TRP A 43 48.25 -3.31 37.32
CA TRP A 43 48.30 -4.14 36.09
C TRP A 43 46.98 -4.14 35.34
N SER A 44 45.85 -4.30 36.05
CA SER A 44 44.53 -4.20 35.51
C SER A 44 44.28 -2.89 34.78
N PHE A 45 44.68 -1.80 35.43
CA PHE A 45 44.55 -0.47 34.84
C PHE A 45 45.45 -0.29 33.60
N LEU A 46 46.66 -0.83 33.61
CA LEU A 46 47.60 -0.75 32.50
C LEU A 46 47.05 -1.55 31.27
N VAL A 47 46.54 -2.76 31.48
CA VAL A 47 45.92 -3.55 30.41
C VAL A 47 44.74 -2.82 29.81
N LEU A 48 43.81 -2.29 30.60
CA LEU A 48 42.67 -1.55 30.12
C LEU A 48 43.10 -0.28 29.33
N LEU A 49 44.15 0.41 29.78
CA LEU A 49 44.67 1.59 29.09
C LEU A 49 45.30 1.22 27.73
N VAL A 50 46.04 0.08 27.68
CA VAL A 50 46.61 -0.43 26.40
C VAL A 50 45.51 -0.82 25.44
N PHE A 51 44.48 -1.54 25.88
CA PHE A 51 43.36 -1.92 25.01
C PHE A 51 42.51 -0.72 24.59
N ALA A 52 42.28 0.25 25.46
CA ALA A 52 41.63 1.50 25.09
C ALA A 52 42.42 2.31 24.02
N GLY A 53 43.76 2.36 24.20
CA GLY A 53 44.66 3.01 23.23
C GLY A 53 44.66 2.27 21.89
N LEU A 54 44.70 0.93 21.92
CA LEU A 54 44.64 0.10 20.73
C LEU A 54 43.27 0.29 20.01
N GLY A 55 42.18 0.22 20.78
CA GLY A 55 40.83 0.46 20.25
C GLY A 55 40.69 1.87 19.63
N TYR A 56 41.25 2.87 20.27
CA TYR A 56 41.27 4.23 19.70
C TYR A 56 42.11 4.31 18.42
N ALA A 57 43.26 3.67 18.36
CA ALA A 57 44.11 3.63 17.17
C ALA A 57 43.43 2.93 16.01
N VAL A 58 42.86 1.74 16.27
CA VAL A 58 42.07 0.97 15.27
C VAL A 58 40.85 1.78 14.81
N SER A 59 40.11 2.40 15.73
CA SER A 59 38.94 3.23 15.40
C SER A 59 39.31 4.41 14.50
N LYS A 60 40.47 5.06 14.78
CA LYS A 60 40.97 6.15 13.94
C LYS A 60 41.30 5.68 12.50
N TYR A 61 41.83 4.48 12.38
CA TYR A 61 42.12 3.88 11.07
C TYR A 61 40.82 3.53 10.31
N VAL A 62 39.88 2.88 10.97
CA VAL A 62 38.58 2.51 10.41
C VAL A 62 37.78 3.76 10.02
N VAL A 63 37.73 4.77 10.89
CA VAL A 63 37.06 6.04 10.60
C VAL A 63 37.72 6.77 9.41
N ARG A 64 39.04 6.67 9.24
CA ARG A 64 39.74 7.24 8.07
C ARG A 64 39.38 6.50 6.78
N LEU A 65 39.26 5.17 6.85
CA LEU A 65 38.88 4.33 5.71
C LEU A 65 37.43 4.57 5.28
N LEU A 66 36.51 4.60 6.24
CA LEU A 66 35.07 4.76 6.04
C LEU A 66 34.65 6.23 5.83
N GLY A 67 35.46 7.18 6.27
CA GLY A 67 35.12 8.61 6.26
C GLY A 67 34.87 9.16 4.86
N ARG A 68 35.68 8.74 3.88
CA ARG A 68 35.53 9.20 2.49
C ARG A 68 34.24 8.70 1.83
N PRO A 69 33.88 7.38 1.87
CA PRO A 69 32.64 6.90 1.29
C PRO A 69 31.41 7.43 2.03
N ILE A 70 31.44 7.51 3.38
CA ILE A 70 30.34 8.04 4.19
C ILE A 70 30.11 9.53 3.89
N ALA A 71 31.16 10.35 3.84
CA ALA A 71 31.03 11.78 3.55
C ALA A 71 30.45 12.06 2.16
N ARG A 72 30.70 11.20 1.17
CA ARG A 72 30.14 11.33 -0.18
C ARG A 72 28.66 10.95 -0.26
N ARG A 73 28.20 10.06 0.63
CA ARG A 73 26.81 9.56 0.63
C ARG A 73 25.84 10.48 1.36
N PHE A 74 26.29 11.21 2.36
CA PHE A 74 25.43 12.09 3.16
C PHE A 74 25.54 13.55 2.72
N ARG A 75 24.43 14.13 2.28
CA ARG A 75 24.33 15.56 1.92
C ARG A 75 24.62 16.52 3.10
N ARG A 76 24.36 16.06 4.34
CA ARG A 76 24.60 16.86 5.56
C ARG A 76 25.82 16.33 6.29
N GLN A 77 26.85 17.15 6.38
CA GLN A 77 28.12 16.82 7.07
C GLN A 77 27.94 16.45 8.53
N SER A 78 26.93 17.01 9.22
CA SER A 78 26.62 16.69 10.63
C SER A 78 26.23 15.23 10.84
N VAL A 79 25.46 14.63 9.92
CA VAL A 79 25.05 13.22 9.99
C VAL A 79 26.25 12.31 9.78
N ALA A 80 27.10 12.61 8.79
CA ALA A 80 28.31 11.83 8.52
C ALA A 80 29.25 11.81 9.74
N GLN A 81 29.43 12.98 10.40
CA GLN A 81 30.25 13.07 11.62
C GLN A 81 29.64 12.30 12.79
N MET A 82 28.31 12.33 12.95
CA MET A 82 27.63 11.56 13.99
C MET A 82 27.85 10.06 13.81
N VAL A 83 27.65 9.53 12.60
CA VAL A 83 27.88 8.12 12.27
C VAL A 83 29.33 7.72 12.56
N LEU A 84 30.31 8.53 12.11
CA LEU A 84 31.72 8.26 12.36
C LEU A 84 32.09 8.30 13.84
N ARG A 85 31.43 9.15 14.63
CA ARG A 85 31.60 9.22 16.08
C ARG A 85 31.07 7.96 16.77
N VAL A 86 29.86 7.50 16.38
CA VAL A 86 29.28 6.25 16.89
C VAL A 86 30.20 5.06 16.58
N VAL A 87 30.66 4.94 15.32
CA VAL A 87 31.61 3.87 14.93
C VAL A 87 32.87 3.91 15.77
N ARG A 88 33.43 5.11 16.02
CA ARG A 88 34.62 5.25 16.86
C ARG A 88 34.38 4.77 18.28
N ILE A 89 33.27 5.22 18.89
CA ILE A 89 32.92 4.85 20.28
C ILE A 89 32.71 3.32 20.37
N SER A 90 31.98 2.72 19.42
CA SER A 90 31.68 1.28 19.40
C SER A 90 32.97 0.45 19.33
N ILE A 91 33.89 0.81 18.42
CA ILE A 91 35.17 0.10 18.27
C ILE A 91 36.01 0.25 19.57
N THR A 92 36.11 1.45 20.11
CA THR A 92 36.89 1.67 21.33
C THR A 92 36.31 0.90 22.53
N LEU A 93 34.98 0.92 22.69
CA LEU A 93 34.28 0.18 23.74
C LEU A 93 34.48 -1.33 23.59
N PHE A 94 34.42 -1.85 22.37
CA PHE A 94 34.66 -3.27 22.07
C PHE A 94 36.07 -3.74 22.53
N PHE A 95 37.09 -2.93 22.25
CA PHE A 95 38.45 -3.24 22.71
C PHE A 95 38.59 -3.17 24.24
N ILE A 96 37.91 -2.20 24.89
CA ILE A 96 37.91 -2.11 26.37
C ILE A 96 37.23 -3.34 26.98
N LEU A 97 36.13 -3.84 26.39
CA LEU A 97 35.46 -5.07 26.85
C LEU A 97 36.38 -6.31 26.72
N ILE A 98 37.12 -6.42 25.63
CA ILE A 98 38.12 -7.50 25.49
C ILE A 98 39.20 -7.37 26.58
N GLY A 99 39.73 -6.18 26.78
CA GLY A 99 40.75 -5.93 27.82
C GLY A 99 40.24 -6.21 29.22
N SER A 100 38.98 -5.94 29.55
CA SER A 100 38.36 -6.20 30.85
C SER A 100 38.20 -7.71 31.11
N GLY A 101 37.93 -8.50 30.07
CA GLY A 101 37.93 -9.97 30.18
C GLY A 101 39.29 -10.57 30.53
N LEU A 102 40.38 -10.01 29.98
CA LEU A 102 41.75 -10.43 30.26
C LEU A 102 42.22 -10.11 31.69
N VAL A 103 41.61 -9.09 32.30
CA VAL A 103 41.93 -8.66 33.66
C VAL A 103 41.13 -9.43 34.74
N GLY A 104 40.27 -10.35 34.30
CA GLY A 104 39.46 -11.16 35.24
C GLY A 104 38.34 -10.37 35.91
N LEU A 105 37.93 -9.23 35.33
CA LEU A 105 36.71 -8.57 35.79
C LEU A 105 35.51 -9.48 35.52
N GLU A 106 34.71 -9.72 36.55
CA GLU A 106 33.47 -10.51 36.39
C GLU A 106 32.51 -9.78 35.46
N LEU A 107 32.67 -10.08 34.16
CA LEU A 107 31.86 -9.46 33.10
C LEU A 107 30.41 -9.98 33.06
N GLY A 108 30.09 -11.03 33.85
CA GLY A 108 28.77 -11.67 33.80
C GLY A 108 27.62 -10.68 33.91
N ASN A 109 27.68 -9.78 34.88
CA ASN A 109 26.62 -8.76 35.07
C ASN A 109 26.61 -7.69 33.96
N ILE A 110 27.83 -7.35 33.46
CA ILE A 110 27.97 -6.36 32.37
C ILE A 110 27.46 -6.99 31.07
N VAL A 111 27.81 -8.24 30.78
CA VAL A 111 27.34 -8.98 29.60
C VAL A 111 25.82 -9.11 29.63
N LEU A 112 25.24 -9.46 30.78
CA LEU A 112 23.79 -9.54 30.93
C LEU A 112 23.12 -8.15 30.65
N SER A 113 23.66 -7.10 31.25
CA SER A 113 23.13 -5.72 31.05
C SER A 113 23.25 -5.26 29.61
N VAL A 114 24.38 -5.52 28.94
CA VAL A 114 24.59 -5.20 27.52
C VAL A 114 23.66 -6.04 26.64
N THR A 115 23.44 -7.31 26.97
CA THR A 115 22.52 -8.18 26.22
C THR A 115 21.08 -7.66 26.30
N VAL A 116 20.61 -7.35 27.52
CA VAL A 116 19.26 -6.78 27.71
C VAL A 116 19.12 -5.43 26.98
N PHE A 117 20.10 -4.54 27.14
CA PHE A 117 20.11 -3.26 26.44
C PHE A 117 20.11 -3.44 24.91
N SER A 118 20.93 -4.35 24.40
CA SER A 118 20.99 -4.65 22.96
C SER A 118 19.68 -5.22 22.43
N ALA A 119 19.01 -6.08 23.22
CA ALA A 119 17.70 -6.62 22.87
C ALA A 119 16.65 -5.50 22.78
N VAL A 120 16.61 -4.60 23.76
CA VAL A 120 15.70 -3.45 23.74
C VAL A 120 15.98 -2.53 22.54
N VAL A 121 17.23 -2.20 22.28
CA VAL A 121 17.64 -1.39 21.13
C VAL A 121 17.28 -2.11 19.83
N GLY A 122 17.49 -3.43 19.75
CA GLY A 122 17.11 -4.24 18.60
C GLY A 122 15.61 -4.19 18.30
N ILE A 123 14.77 -4.32 19.33
CA ILE A 123 13.31 -4.23 19.18
C ILE A 123 12.89 -2.83 18.70
N VAL A 124 13.48 -1.77 19.24
CA VAL A 124 13.17 -0.40 18.84
C VAL A 124 13.63 -0.10 17.41
N LEU A 125 14.75 -0.68 16.97
CA LEU A 125 15.30 -0.48 15.63
C LEU A 125 14.71 -1.45 14.58
N ALA A 126 14.08 -2.55 14.99
CA ALA A 126 13.54 -3.55 14.07
C ALA A 126 12.62 -2.98 12.97
N PRO A 127 11.68 -2.06 13.25
CA PRO A 127 10.85 -1.47 12.21
C PRO A 127 11.66 -0.67 11.16
N LEU A 128 12.70 0.04 11.60
CA LEU A 128 13.56 0.81 10.68
C LEU A 128 14.35 -0.11 9.74
N VAL A 129 14.87 -1.21 10.28
CA VAL A 129 15.59 -2.22 9.48
C VAL A 129 14.62 -2.92 8.54
N GLY A 130 13.41 -3.25 9.00
CA GLY A 130 12.35 -3.85 8.18
C GLY A 130 11.99 -2.96 6.99
N SER A 131 11.78 -1.68 7.19
CA SER A 131 11.49 -0.71 6.14
C SER A 131 12.61 -0.63 5.07
N LEU A 132 13.87 -0.65 5.49
CA LEU A 132 15.01 -0.65 4.56
C LEU A 132 15.09 -1.94 3.75
N ILE A 133 14.86 -3.10 4.39
CA ILE A 133 14.86 -4.40 3.72
C ILE A 133 13.70 -4.47 2.72
N ASN A 134 12.50 -4.04 3.11
CA ASN A 134 11.34 -4.00 2.22
C ASN A 134 11.58 -3.09 1.01
N GLY A 135 12.20 -1.93 1.20
CA GLY A 135 12.59 -1.06 0.10
C GLY A 135 13.64 -1.67 -0.83
N LEU A 136 14.57 -2.47 -0.29
CA LEU A 136 15.54 -3.20 -1.10
C LEU A 136 14.86 -4.28 -1.96
N PHE A 137 13.93 -5.05 -1.38
CA PHE A 137 13.16 -6.04 -2.13
C PHE A 137 12.29 -5.39 -3.20
N LEU A 138 11.64 -4.27 -2.89
CA LEU A 138 10.85 -3.52 -3.87
C LEU A 138 11.69 -3.11 -5.09
N LEU A 139 12.92 -2.64 -4.86
CA LEU A 139 13.85 -2.26 -5.91
C LEU A 139 14.48 -3.47 -6.64
N ALA A 140 14.46 -4.66 -6.05
CA ALA A 140 15.00 -5.87 -6.65
C ALA A 140 13.97 -6.66 -7.45
N ASP A 141 12.71 -6.68 -6.98
CA ASP A 141 11.61 -7.43 -7.58
C ASP A 141 10.87 -6.59 -8.66
N GLU A 142 11.02 -5.26 -8.62
CA GLU A 142 10.47 -4.28 -9.58
C GLU A 142 9.01 -4.57 -9.98
N PRO A 143 8.05 -4.72 -9.03
CA PRO A 143 6.65 -5.00 -9.34
C PRO A 143 5.99 -3.84 -10.12
N TYR A 144 6.57 -2.67 -10.07
CA TYR A 144 6.27 -1.49 -10.87
C TYR A 144 7.53 -0.62 -11.01
N GLU A 145 7.61 0.13 -12.10
CA GLU A 145 8.73 1.00 -12.44
C GLU A 145 8.36 2.48 -12.36
N ILE A 146 9.37 3.35 -12.41
CA ILE A 146 9.15 4.79 -12.51
C ILE A 146 8.51 5.10 -13.87
N GLY A 147 7.35 5.77 -13.82
CA GLY A 147 6.52 6.07 -14.98
C GLY A 147 5.29 5.17 -15.10
N ASP A 148 5.23 4.06 -14.40
CA ASP A 148 4.05 3.21 -14.38
C ASP A 148 2.86 3.88 -13.71
N MET A 149 1.67 3.63 -14.26
CA MET A 149 0.43 4.00 -13.61
C MET A 149 -0.03 2.88 -12.69
N VAL A 150 -0.21 3.22 -11.42
CA VAL A 150 -0.63 2.28 -10.38
C VAL A 150 -1.94 2.72 -9.75
N GLU A 151 -2.71 1.73 -9.28
CA GLU A 151 -3.90 1.91 -8.47
C GLU A 151 -3.72 1.16 -7.14
N LEU A 152 -3.92 1.87 -6.05
CA LEU A 152 -3.90 1.32 -4.70
C LEU A 152 -5.27 0.77 -4.31
N ASP A 153 -5.34 -0.02 -3.24
CA ASP A 153 -6.56 -0.65 -2.74
C ASP A 153 -7.63 0.35 -2.23
N ASP A 154 -7.24 1.57 -1.89
CA ASP A 154 -8.14 2.69 -1.58
C ASP A 154 -8.73 3.37 -2.83
N GLY A 155 -8.37 2.91 -4.04
CA GLY A 155 -8.77 3.48 -5.32
C GLY A 155 -7.94 4.68 -5.77
N THR A 156 -6.91 5.07 -5.01
CA THR A 156 -6.00 6.15 -5.42
C THR A 156 -5.19 5.71 -6.64
N ARG A 157 -5.20 6.54 -7.69
CA ARG A 157 -4.48 6.31 -8.95
C ARG A 157 -3.44 7.38 -9.17
N GLY A 158 -2.31 6.97 -9.74
CA GLY A 158 -1.25 7.91 -10.09
C GLY A 158 -0.07 7.26 -10.79
N PHE A 159 0.87 8.09 -11.20
CA PHE A 159 2.12 7.65 -11.80
C PHE A 159 3.21 7.56 -10.75
N VAL A 160 3.99 6.50 -10.80
CA VAL A 160 5.19 6.35 -9.97
C VAL A 160 6.23 7.38 -10.43
N ASP A 161 6.54 8.36 -9.57
CA ASP A 161 7.48 9.45 -9.85
C ASP A 161 8.90 9.10 -9.41
N ASP A 162 9.06 8.48 -8.23
CA ASP A 162 10.35 8.12 -7.67
C ASP A 162 10.21 6.92 -6.72
N ILE A 163 11.19 6.02 -6.77
CA ILE A 163 11.30 4.86 -5.88
C ILE A 163 12.63 4.95 -5.16
N THR A 164 12.59 5.22 -3.87
CA THR A 164 13.79 5.23 -3.01
C THR A 164 13.81 3.98 -2.13
N ILE A 165 14.90 3.77 -1.41
CA ILE A 165 15.01 2.65 -0.46
C ILE A 165 14.00 2.74 0.72
N ARG A 166 13.42 3.93 0.98
CA ARG A 166 12.54 4.17 2.13
C ARG A 166 11.10 4.46 1.77
N TYR A 167 10.86 5.05 0.63
CA TYR A 167 9.53 5.46 0.19
C TYR A 167 9.39 5.40 -1.31
N THR A 168 8.17 5.19 -1.75
CA THR A 168 7.72 5.38 -3.13
C THR A 168 6.88 6.64 -3.20
N LYS A 169 7.12 7.44 -4.22
CA LYS A 169 6.42 8.69 -4.49
C LYS A 169 5.53 8.50 -5.70
N ILE A 170 4.24 8.80 -5.55
CA ILE A 170 3.23 8.66 -6.59
C ILE A 170 2.66 10.05 -6.88
N PHE A 171 2.65 10.43 -8.14
CA PHE A 171 2.00 11.64 -8.64
C PHE A 171 0.57 11.31 -9.02
N THR A 172 -0.40 11.79 -8.25
CA THR A 172 -1.82 11.46 -8.45
C THR A 172 -2.41 12.22 -9.62
N LEU A 173 -3.54 11.70 -10.15
CA LEU A 173 -4.27 12.37 -11.23
C LEU A 173 -4.87 13.73 -10.82
N ASP A 174 -4.95 14.01 -9.51
CA ASP A 174 -5.41 15.29 -8.95
C ASP A 174 -4.29 16.31 -8.77
N ASN A 175 -3.14 16.09 -9.43
CA ASN A 175 -1.96 16.96 -9.38
C ASN A 175 -1.38 17.10 -7.95
N THR A 176 -1.43 16.02 -7.17
CA THR A 176 -0.85 15.94 -5.82
C THR A 176 0.19 14.84 -5.74
N PHE A 177 1.04 14.88 -4.70
CA PHE A 177 2.00 13.83 -4.43
C PHE A 177 1.58 13.01 -3.23
N LEU A 178 1.47 11.71 -3.44
CA LEU A 178 1.37 10.72 -2.37
C LEU A 178 2.76 10.15 -2.11
N VAL A 179 3.24 10.24 -0.87
CA VAL A 179 4.52 9.65 -0.46
C VAL A 179 4.24 8.54 0.54
N MET A 180 4.49 7.31 0.13
CA MET A 180 4.24 6.13 0.96
C MET A 180 5.56 5.47 1.37
N PRO A 181 5.77 5.18 2.67
CA PRO A 181 6.85 4.31 3.09
C PRO A 181 6.75 2.94 2.44
N ASN A 182 7.89 2.34 2.04
CA ASN A 182 7.89 1.09 1.29
C ASN A 182 7.39 -0.12 2.10
N ASP A 183 7.46 -0.07 3.44
CA ASP A 183 6.85 -1.04 4.32
C ASP A 183 5.32 -0.97 4.29
N VAL A 184 4.75 0.22 4.22
CA VAL A 184 3.31 0.44 4.10
C VAL A 184 2.80 0.01 2.73
N ILE A 185 3.43 0.46 1.64
CA ILE A 185 2.98 0.15 0.28
C ILE A 185 3.01 -1.35 -0.02
N ARG A 186 3.92 -2.10 0.63
CA ARG A 186 4.01 -3.55 0.50
C ARG A 186 2.80 -4.27 1.09
N ASP A 187 2.18 -3.71 2.13
CA ASP A 187 1.01 -4.28 2.79
C ASP A 187 -0.28 -3.94 2.03
N HIS A 188 -0.23 -2.99 1.09
CA HIS A 188 -1.32 -2.65 0.20
C HIS A 188 -1.30 -3.47 -1.08
N ARG A 189 -2.48 -3.75 -1.63
CA ARG A 189 -2.58 -4.30 -2.97
C ARG A 189 -2.37 -3.19 -4.00
N VAL A 190 -1.30 -3.31 -4.78
CA VAL A 190 -0.99 -2.41 -5.88
C VAL A 190 -1.37 -3.07 -7.19
N THR A 191 -2.22 -2.43 -7.98
CA THR A 191 -2.55 -2.85 -9.33
C THR A 191 -1.75 -1.99 -10.30
N ASN A 192 -0.83 -2.60 -11.05
CA ASN A 192 -0.11 -1.91 -12.12
C ASN A 192 -0.97 -1.89 -13.38
N LEU A 193 -1.29 -0.69 -13.86
CA LEU A 193 -2.19 -0.48 -15.01
C LEU A 193 -1.44 -0.32 -16.34
N SER A 194 -0.11 -0.27 -16.34
CA SER A 194 0.70 0.02 -17.53
C SER A 194 1.97 -0.83 -17.70
N ALA A 195 2.21 -1.83 -16.84
CA ALA A 195 3.48 -2.57 -16.81
C ALA A 195 3.85 -3.24 -18.15
N GLU A 196 2.95 -4.04 -18.71
CA GLU A 196 3.21 -4.77 -19.96
C GLU A 196 2.52 -4.13 -21.16
N ASP A 197 1.38 -3.51 -20.95
CA ASP A 197 0.52 -2.92 -21.97
C ASP A 197 -0.23 -1.73 -21.39
N GLU A 198 -0.10 -0.57 -21.99
CA GLU A 198 -0.81 0.64 -21.55
C GLU A 198 -2.33 0.56 -21.77
N ARG A 199 -2.79 -0.42 -22.58
CA ARG A 199 -4.21 -0.60 -22.85
C ARG A 199 -4.92 -1.19 -21.63
N ALA A 200 -5.98 -0.54 -21.20
CA ALA A 200 -6.81 -1.03 -20.10
C ALA A 200 -8.18 -1.50 -20.61
N ARG A 201 -8.65 -2.64 -20.11
CA ARG A 201 -9.97 -3.16 -20.44
C ARG A 201 -11.00 -2.71 -19.43
N LEU A 202 -12.02 -1.99 -19.92
CA LEU A 202 -13.13 -1.52 -19.11
C LEU A 202 -14.36 -2.40 -19.24
N SER A 203 -15.24 -2.30 -18.24
CA SER A 203 -16.56 -2.86 -18.19
C SER A 203 -17.58 -1.75 -17.93
N LEU A 204 -18.65 -1.71 -18.71
CA LEU A 204 -19.75 -0.80 -18.53
C LEU A 204 -21.06 -1.60 -18.56
N GLY A 205 -21.78 -1.58 -17.42
CA GLY A 205 -23.13 -2.15 -17.33
C GLY A 205 -24.16 -1.18 -17.86
N VAL A 206 -25.05 -1.68 -18.71
CA VAL A 206 -26.23 -0.97 -19.24
C VAL A 206 -27.44 -1.84 -18.99
N LEU A 207 -28.42 -1.34 -18.24
CA LEU A 207 -29.64 -2.06 -17.92
C LEU A 207 -30.75 -1.62 -18.88
N VAL A 208 -31.30 -2.57 -19.64
CA VAL A 208 -32.39 -2.34 -20.59
C VAL A 208 -33.63 -3.10 -20.15
N THR A 209 -34.83 -2.61 -20.55
CA THR A 209 -36.09 -3.25 -20.18
C THR A 209 -36.23 -4.66 -20.81
N TYR A 210 -37.12 -5.48 -20.28
CA TYR A 210 -37.43 -6.80 -20.87
C TYR A 210 -38.19 -6.73 -22.20
N GLU A 211 -38.81 -5.57 -22.45
CA GLU A 211 -39.52 -5.25 -23.68
C GLU A 211 -38.59 -4.84 -24.82
N SER A 212 -37.34 -4.45 -24.48
CA SER A 212 -36.35 -4.02 -25.47
C SER A 212 -35.89 -5.16 -26.38
N ASP A 213 -35.60 -4.82 -27.64
CA ASP A 213 -34.86 -5.73 -28.53
C ASP A 213 -33.39 -5.82 -28.10
N ILE A 214 -33.04 -6.90 -27.41
CA ILE A 214 -31.71 -7.14 -26.87
C ILE A 214 -30.63 -7.19 -27.97
N ALA A 215 -30.97 -7.68 -29.18
CA ALA A 215 -30.00 -7.72 -30.27
C ALA A 215 -29.69 -6.30 -30.75
N ALA A 216 -30.71 -5.48 -30.98
CA ALA A 216 -30.58 -4.09 -31.36
C ALA A 216 -29.87 -3.27 -30.27
N ALA A 217 -30.16 -3.52 -28.99
CA ALA A 217 -29.49 -2.89 -27.86
C ALA A 217 -27.98 -3.17 -27.84
N ARG A 218 -27.58 -4.42 -28.05
CA ARG A 218 -26.16 -4.83 -28.11
C ARG A 218 -25.43 -4.15 -29.26
N ASP A 219 -26.03 -4.17 -30.46
CA ASP A 219 -25.44 -3.57 -31.65
C ASP A 219 -25.27 -2.04 -31.48
N LEU A 220 -26.25 -1.36 -30.90
CA LEU A 220 -26.21 0.07 -30.60
C LEU A 220 -25.09 0.39 -29.58
N ILE A 221 -24.98 -0.37 -28.50
CA ILE A 221 -23.96 -0.19 -27.45
C ILE A 221 -22.56 -0.43 -28.01
N GLU A 222 -22.38 -1.47 -28.85
CA GLU A 222 -21.08 -1.76 -29.49
C GLU A 222 -20.69 -0.68 -30.49
N GLU A 223 -21.64 -0.15 -31.27
CA GLU A 223 -21.43 0.95 -32.20
C GLU A 223 -21.05 2.23 -31.46
N ALA A 224 -21.78 2.61 -30.41
CA ALA A 224 -21.49 3.75 -29.56
C ALA A 224 -20.05 3.70 -29.02
N ALA A 225 -19.66 2.55 -28.49
CA ALA A 225 -18.32 2.37 -27.98
C ALA A 225 -17.25 2.45 -29.07
N THR A 226 -17.55 1.95 -30.27
CA THR A 226 -16.65 2.03 -31.43
C THR A 226 -16.48 3.45 -31.92
N GLY A 227 -17.51 4.29 -31.80
CA GLY A 227 -17.50 5.72 -32.15
C GLY A 227 -16.70 6.57 -31.15
N ALA A 228 -16.68 6.18 -29.90
CA ALA A 228 -16.09 6.97 -28.82
C ALA A 228 -14.57 7.12 -28.95
N GLU A 229 -14.08 8.37 -28.73
CA GLU A 229 -12.65 8.67 -28.77
C GLU A 229 -11.88 8.05 -27.59
N GLY A 230 -10.73 7.42 -27.89
CA GLY A 230 -9.88 6.75 -26.91
C GLY A 230 -10.23 5.29 -26.70
N VAL A 231 -11.28 4.78 -27.36
CA VAL A 231 -11.64 3.37 -27.41
C VAL A 231 -10.98 2.68 -28.60
N ILE A 232 -10.44 1.49 -28.40
CA ILE A 232 -9.88 0.68 -29.46
C ILE A 232 -11.03 0.06 -30.27
N ARG A 233 -11.13 0.46 -31.54
CA ARG A 233 -12.25 0.11 -32.41
C ARG A 233 -12.22 -1.33 -32.90
N GLY A 234 -11.06 -1.97 -32.88
CA GLY A 234 -10.86 -3.34 -33.36
C GLY A 234 -9.41 -3.61 -33.72
N GLY A 235 -9.18 -4.76 -34.35
CA GLY A 235 -7.85 -5.21 -34.72
C GLY A 235 -7.63 -6.67 -34.33
N PRO A 236 -6.37 -7.15 -34.30
CA PRO A 236 -6.08 -8.48 -33.81
C PRO A 236 -6.41 -8.61 -32.33
N ASP A 237 -6.82 -9.81 -31.92
CA ASP A 237 -7.13 -10.12 -30.53
C ASP A 237 -6.00 -9.73 -29.59
N ILE A 238 -6.37 -9.14 -28.46
CA ILE A 238 -5.43 -8.73 -27.42
C ILE A 238 -5.20 -9.91 -26.48
N ARG A 239 -3.94 -10.25 -26.29
CA ARG A 239 -3.54 -11.36 -25.42
C ARG A 239 -3.35 -10.89 -23.99
N ILE A 240 -3.99 -11.59 -23.05
CA ILE A 240 -3.75 -11.46 -21.62
C ILE A 240 -3.35 -12.83 -21.08
N GLY A 241 -2.10 -13.00 -20.71
CA GLY A 241 -1.55 -14.30 -20.32
C GLY A 241 -1.73 -15.35 -21.43
N SER A 242 -2.48 -16.42 -21.17
CA SER A 242 -2.80 -17.47 -22.15
C SER A 242 -4.08 -17.22 -22.94
N ALA A 243 -4.93 -16.27 -22.52
CA ALA A 243 -6.22 -15.99 -23.14
C ALA A 243 -6.10 -14.89 -24.21
N ARG A 244 -7.01 -14.94 -25.18
CA ARG A 244 -7.17 -13.94 -26.23
C ARG A 244 -8.55 -13.32 -26.13
N TYR A 245 -8.62 -12.00 -26.25
CA TYR A 245 -9.86 -11.25 -26.16
C TYR A 245 -10.03 -10.38 -27.38
N PRO A 246 -11.27 -10.22 -27.90
CA PRO A 246 -11.57 -9.30 -28.98
C PRO A 246 -11.02 -7.88 -28.66
N ALA A 247 -10.37 -7.27 -29.63
CA ALA A 247 -9.93 -5.88 -29.52
C ALA A 247 -11.11 -4.91 -29.68
N ALA A 248 -12.12 -5.29 -30.48
CA ALA A 248 -13.33 -4.49 -30.65
C ALA A 248 -14.21 -4.51 -29.38
N PRO A 249 -14.97 -3.44 -29.14
CA PRO A 249 -16.03 -3.44 -28.13
C PRO A 249 -16.97 -4.62 -28.34
N THR A 250 -17.33 -5.29 -27.25
CA THR A 250 -18.21 -6.45 -27.30
C THR A 250 -19.18 -6.41 -26.14
N CYS A 251 -20.47 -6.54 -26.43
CA CYS A 251 -21.55 -6.48 -25.46
C CYS A 251 -22.10 -7.89 -25.17
N TYR A 252 -22.16 -8.23 -23.88
CA TYR A 252 -22.65 -9.53 -23.40
C TYR A 252 -23.91 -9.33 -22.56
N ILE A 253 -24.81 -10.32 -22.59
CA ILE A 253 -25.85 -10.42 -21.56
C ILE A 253 -25.16 -10.93 -20.30
N ASP A 254 -25.27 -10.19 -19.22
CA ASP A 254 -24.63 -10.51 -17.95
C ASP A 254 -25.63 -11.16 -16.99
N GLU A 255 -26.80 -10.52 -16.82
CA GLU A 255 -27.79 -10.96 -15.85
C GLU A 255 -29.20 -10.57 -16.31
N PHE A 256 -30.19 -11.40 -15.95
CA PHE A 256 -31.61 -11.08 -16.00
C PHE A 256 -32.03 -10.61 -14.60
N GLY A 257 -32.05 -9.29 -14.41
CA GLY A 257 -32.31 -8.66 -13.12
C GLY A 257 -33.77 -8.33 -12.87
N ASP A 258 -34.08 -7.81 -11.69
CA ASP A 258 -35.46 -7.53 -11.26
C ASP A 258 -36.17 -6.47 -12.15
N ASN A 259 -35.42 -5.54 -12.74
CA ASN A 259 -36.00 -4.42 -13.50
C ASN A 259 -35.64 -4.48 -15.00
N GLY A 260 -34.98 -5.54 -15.47
CA GLY A 260 -34.58 -5.66 -16.87
C GLY A 260 -33.36 -6.53 -17.07
N VAL A 261 -32.82 -6.50 -18.28
CA VAL A 261 -31.64 -7.27 -18.70
C VAL A 261 -30.39 -6.42 -18.56
N LEU A 262 -29.43 -6.88 -17.76
CA LEU A 262 -28.13 -6.23 -17.61
C LEU A 262 -27.22 -6.67 -18.78
N LEU A 263 -26.85 -5.70 -19.59
CA LEU A 263 -25.86 -5.85 -20.66
C LEU A 263 -24.52 -5.30 -20.18
N THR A 264 -23.46 -6.11 -20.32
CA THR A 264 -22.12 -5.71 -19.98
C THR A 264 -21.28 -5.53 -21.24
N LEU A 265 -20.98 -4.25 -21.55
CA LEU A 265 -20.04 -3.87 -22.59
C LEU A 265 -18.61 -4.04 -22.10
N ARG A 266 -17.78 -4.78 -22.86
CA ARG A 266 -16.34 -4.93 -22.63
C ARG A 266 -15.60 -4.26 -23.76
N TYR A 267 -14.74 -3.28 -23.44
CA TYR A 267 -13.99 -2.51 -24.42
C TYR A 267 -12.61 -2.14 -23.89
N TRP A 268 -11.70 -1.82 -24.80
CA TRP A 268 -10.34 -1.45 -24.50
C TRP A 268 -10.14 0.05 -24.70
N VAL A 269 -9.37 0.66 -23.79
CA VAL A 269 -8.96 2.06 -23.83
C VAL A 269 -7.46 2.13 -24.07
N ASP A 270 -7.03 3.06 -24.91
CA ASP A 270 -5.62 3.22 -25.33
C ASP A 270 -4.69 3.69 -24.21
N ARG A 271 -5.24 4.35 -23.18
CA ARG A 271 -4.46 4.97 -22.10
C ARG A 271 -5.12 4.78 -20.74
N PRO A 272 -4.39 4.24 -19.73
CA PRO A 272 -4.96 3.95 -18.43
C PRO A 272 -5.34 5.20 -17.63
N TYR A 273 -4.75 6.37 -17.89
CA TYR A 273 -5.11 7.63 -17.23
C TYR A 273 -6.37 8.29 -17.79
N LYS A 274 -6.91 7.81 -18.91
CA LYS A 274 -8.14 8.32 -19.54
C LYS A 274 -9.38 7.48 -19.26
N LEU A 275 -9.35 6.55 -18.31
CA LEU A 275 -10.43 5.60 -18.06
C LEU A 275 -11.77 6.28 -17.81
N LEU A 276 -11.80 7.30 -16.94
CA LEU A 276 -13.02 8.04 -16.63
C LEU A 276 -13.53 8.81 -17.85
N THR A 277 -12.65 9.50 -18.56
CA THR A 277 -13.02 10.26 -19.77
C THR A 277 -13.55 9.35 -20.87
N ALA A 278 -12.88 8.23 -21.14
CA ALA A 278 -13.33 7.26 -22.13
C ALA A 278 -14.68 6.65 -21.75
N ARG A 279 -14.88 6.28 -20.48
CA ARG A 279 -16.15 5.78 -19.98
C ARG A 279 -17.28 6.79 -20.16
N SER A 280 -17.03 8.05 -19.82
CA SER A 280 -18.01 9.12 -19.99
C SER A 280 -18.38 9.34 -21.46
N LYS A 281 -17.39 9.33 -22.38
CA LYS A 281 -17.64 9.46 -23.81
C LYS A 281 -18.50 8.31 -24.35
N VAL A 282 -18.18 7.07 -23.97
CA VAL A 282 -18.99 5.91 -24.36
C VAL A 282 -20.44 6.03 -23.87
N GLN A 283 -20.63 6.47 -22.63
CA GLN A 283 -21.98 6.68 -22.09
C GLN A 283 -22.72 7.81 -22.81
N THR A 284 -22.04 8.87 -23.21
CA THR A 284 -22.62 9.97 -23.99
C THR A 284 -23.05 9.48 -25.38
N GLU A 285 -22.18 8.76 -26.09
CA GLU A 285 -22.50 8.20 -27.39
C GLU A 285 -23.68 7.21 -27.33
N ILE A 286 -23.74 6.36 -26.29
CA ILE A 286 -24.90 5.46 -26.07
C ILE A 286 -26.17 6.29 -25.91
N TRP A 287 -26.13 7.35 -25.08
CA TRP A 287 -27.27 8.19 -24.83
C TRP A 287 -27.73 8.94 -26.10
N GLU A 288 -26.80 9.49 -26.87
CA GLU A 288 -27.09 10.20 -28.13
C GLU A 288 -27.71 9.26 -29.17
N LEU A 289 -27.14 8.06 -29.37
CA LEU A 289 -27.67 7.07 -30.29
C LEU A 289 -29.08 6.58 -29.91
N LEU A 290 -29.35 6.45 -28.61
CA LEU A 290 -30.69 6.09 -28.12
C LEU A 290 -31.74 7.21 -28.42
N GLN A 291 -31.29 8.46 -28.42
CA GLN A 291 -32.21 9.59 -28.73
C GLN A 291 -32.40 9.81 -30.24
N GLU A 292 -31.35 9.56 -31.03
CA GLU A 292 -31.39 9.85 -32.49
C GLU A 292 -32.05 8.74 -33.30
N ARG A 293 -31.98 7.49 -32.81
CA ARG A 293 -32.48 6.33 -33.55
C ARG A 293 -33.84 5.89 -33.03
N ASP A 294 -34.74 5.59 -33.98
CA ASP A 294 -36.00 4.95 -33.69
C ASP A 294 -35.75 3.42 -33.52
N VAL A 295 -35.20 3.03 -32.36
CA VAL A 295 -34.92 1.65 -31.99
C VAL A 295 -35.76 1.26 -30.79
N ASP A 296 -36.24 0.03 -30.77
CA ASP A 296 -37.03 -0.53 -29.67
C ASP A 296 -36.12 -0.92 -28.50
N VAL A 297 -35.41 0.06 -27.93
CA VAL A 297 -34.48 -0.07 -26.82
C VAL A 297 -34.74 0.99 -25.78
N GLU A 298 -35.10 0.59 -24.58
CA GLU A 298 -35.40 1.47 -23.46
C GLU A 298 -34.50 1.16 -22.26
N MET A 299 -33.94 2.21 -21.63
CA MET A 299 -33.18 2.06 -20.39
C MET A 299 -34.10 1.67 -19.25
N ALA A 300 -33.74 0.62 -18.53
CA ALA A 300 -34.58 0.14 -17.44
C ALA A 300 -34.55 1.10 -16.24
N TYR A 301 -35.70 1.33 -15.68
CA TYR A 301 -35.91 2.03 -14.41
C TYR A 301 -36.86 1.20 -13.53
N PRO A 302 -36.92 1.44 -12.22
CA PRO A 302 -37.79 0.65 -11.35
C PRO A 302 -39.25 0.71 -11.80
N HIS A 303 -39.81 -0.41 -12.25
CA HIS A 303 -41.21 -0.58 -12.58
C HIS A 303 -41.92 -1.28 -11.44
N GLN A 304 -43.17 -0.87 -11.16
CA GLN A 304 -44.05 -1.56 -10.24
C GLN A 304 -45.33 -1.97 -10.96
N HIS A 305 -45.55 -3.28 -11.06
CA HIS A 305 -46.79 -3.84 -11.54
C HIS A 305 -47.78 -3.92 -10.36
N LEU A 306 -48.75 -3.03 -10.34
CA LEU A 306 -49.82 -3.04 -9.34
C LEU A 306 -51.01 -3.83 -9.90
N VAL A 307 -51.26 -5.00 -9.36
CA VAL A 307 -52.43 -5.82 -9.73
C VAL A 307 -53.52 -5.56 -8.72
N PHE A 308 -54.63 -4.99 -9.17
CA PHE A 308 -55.84 -4.80 -8.36
C PHE A 308 -56.81 -5.89 -8.71
N ASP A 309 -57.19 -6.71 -7.73
CA ASP A 309 -58.19 -7.75 -7.82
C ASP A 309 -59.41 -7.44 -6.93
N ASP A 310 -60.43 -8.27 -6.95
CA ASP A 310 -61.67 -8.06 -6.20
C ASP A 310 -61.44 -8.02 -4.70
N THR A 311 -60.26 -8.43 -4.20
CA THR A 311 -59.88 -8.43 -2.78
C THR A 311 -59.11 -7.19 -2.37
N SER A 312 -58.54 -6.46 -3.32
CA SER A 312 -57.66 -5.29 -3.09
C SER A 312 -58.43 -3.99 -2.74
N GLY A 313 -59.76 -3.98 -2.88
CA GLY A 313 -60.61 -2.82 -2.66
C GLY A 313 -60.55 -1.79 -3.79
N GLU A 314 -61.24 -0.63 -3.64
CA GLU A 314 -61.23 0.42 -4.65
C GLU A 314 -59.97 1.30 -4.54
N ALA A 315 -59.13 1.30 -5.59
CA ALA A 315 -58.04 2.24 -5.74
C ALA A 315 -58.52 3.52 -6.45
N LYS A 316 -58.49 4.65 -5.78
CA LYS A 316 -58.74 5.95 -6.42
C LYS A 316 -57.49 6.41 -7.15
N VAL A 317 -57.38 6.13 -8.46
CA VAL A 317 -56.31 6.63 -9.33
C VAL A 317 -56.78 7.88 -10.06
N SER A 318 -56.11 9.01 -9.84
CA SER A 318 -56.31 10.19 -10.68
C SER A 318 -55.23 10.22 -11.77
N VAL A 319 -55.62 9.96 -13.00
CA VAL A 319 -54.74 10.11 -14.15
C VAL A 319 -54.80 11.58 -14.59
N ARG A 320 -53.69 12.30 -14.57
CA ARG A 320 -53.55 13.62 -15.15
C ARG A 320 -52.89 13.48 -16.51
N GLU A 321 -53.59 13.74 -17.53
CA GLU A 321 -53.04 13.98 -18.89
C GLU A 321 -52.59 15.45 -18.99
N GLY A 322 -51.29 15.67 -19.13
CA GLY A 322 -50.71 16.98 -19.37
C GLY A 322 -49.95 17.57 -18.17
N ALA A 323 -48.65 17.75 -18.34
CA ALA A 323 -47.71 18.28 -17.34
C ALA A 323 -47.55 19.81 -17.42
N ASP A 324 -48.63 20.59 -17.58
CA ASP A 324 -48.52 22.07 -17.74
C ASP A 324 -49.30 22.91 -16.71
N GLU A 325 -49.84 22.32 -15.62
CA GLU A 325 -50.38 23.13 -14.54
C GLU A 325 -49.76 22.80 -13.18
N PRO A 326 -49.28 23.78 -12.40
CA PRO A 326 -48.77 23.53 -11.07
C PRO A 326 -49.88 22.99 -10.18
N ALA A 327 -49.58 21.87 -9.49
CA ALA A 327 -50.50 21.18 -8.59
C ALA A 327 -51.02 22.14 -7.51
N GLU A 328 -52.32 22.43 -7.52
CA GLU A 328 -52.96 23.04 -6.35
C GLU A 328 -52.84 22.05 -5.15
N PRO A 329 -52.56 22.57 -3.96
CA PRO A 329 -52.49 21.72 -2.78
C PRO A 329 -53.84 21.08 -2.51
N VAL A 330 -53.89 19.75 -2.49
CA VAL A 330 -55.05 18.97 -2.10
C VAL A 330 -55.48 19.41 -0.69
N GLN A 331 -56.56 20.14 -0.58
CA GLN A 331 -57.17 20.40 0.72
C GLN A 331 -57.61 19.06 1.35
N SER A 332 -56.96 18.72 2.44
CA SER A 332 -57.31 17.60 3.30
C SER A 332 -58.81 17.69 3.65
N ALA A 333 -59.63 16.80 3.09
CA ALA A 333 -60.97 16.63 3.51
C ALA A 333 -60.98 16.18 4.97
N ALA A 334 -61.40 17.08 5.84
CA ALA A 334 -61.54 16.80 7.25
C ALA A 334 -62.44 15.57 7.45
N LEU A 335 -61.87 14.48 7.96
CA LEU A 335 -62.61 13.41 8.55
C LEU A 335 -63.22 13.95 9.87
N SER A 336 -64.51 14.32 9.82
CA SER A 336 -65.30 14.49 11.01
C SER A 336 -65.62 13.14 11.61
N GLY A 337 -64.85 12.76 12.60
CA GLY A 337 -65.01 11.57 13.41
C GLY A 337 -64.60 11.87 14.84
N ASP A 338 -65.64 12.01 15.63
CA ASP A 338 -65.82 12.08 17.07
C ASP A 338 -64.64 11.62 17.96
N GLY A 339 -64.27 12.51 18.87
CA GLY A 339 -63.89 12.33 20.27
C GLY A 339 -62.73 11.38 20.62
N GLY A 340 -61.50 11.92 20.75
CA GLY A 340 -60.46 11.18 21.45
C GLY A 340 -59.18 12.03 21.61
N LYS A 341 -59.04 12.54 22.80
CA LYS A 341 -57.91 13.16 23.51
C LYS A 341 -56.58 13.29 22.74
N SER A 342 -56.21 14.57 22.53
CA SER A 342 -54.88 15.01 22.15
C SER A 342 -53.83 14.70 23.21
N GLU A 343 -52.90 13.81 22.96
CA GLU A 343 -51.63 13.77 23.68
C GLU A 343 -50.64 14.70 22.94
N GLN A 344 -50.28 15.76 23.65
CA GLN A 344 -49.24 16.69 23.27
C GLN A 344 -47.87 15.98 23.32
N TRP A 345 -47.25 15.88 22.17
CA TRP A 345 -45.80 15.60 22.08
C TRP A 345 -45.04 16.89 22.39
N THR A 346 -44.33 16.90 23.53
CA THR A 346 -43.35 17.93 23.85
C THR A 346 -41.99 17.47 23.30
N GLU A 347 -41.40 18.33 22.50
CA GLU A 347 -40.00 18.22 22.08
C GLU A 347 -39.05 18.22 23.29
N PRO A 348 -37.99 17.40 23.32
CA PRO A 348 -36.95 17.55 24.32
C PRO A 348 -36.02 18.69 23.96
N ASP A 349 -35.98 19.64 24.86
CA ASP A 349 -35.11 20.82 24.90
C ASP A 349 -33.64 20.39 24.99
N THR A 350 -32.85 20.79 23.98
CA THR A 350 -31.39 20.61 23.99
C THR A 350 -30.76 21.93 24.43
N THR A 351 -30.60 22.10 25.72
CA THR A 351 -29.69 23.13 26.23
C THR A 351 -28.59 22.50 27.05
N ALA A 352 -27.40 22.88 26.64
CA ALA A 352 -26.10 22.71 27.18
C ALA A 352 -26.00 22.73 28.73
N GLU A 353 -25.08 21.91 29.25
CA GLU A 353 -24.24 22.33 30.39
C GLU A 353 -22.84 21.77 30.25
N THR A 354 -21.95 22.70 29.95
CA THR A 354 -20.53 22.67 30.29
C THR A 354 -20.39 22.81 31.82
N SER A 355 -19.73 21.86 32.45
CA SER A 355 -19.02 22.13 33.69
C SER A 355 -17.83 21.18 33.86
N SER A 356 -16.67 21.79 33.85
CA SER A 356 -15.40 21.42 34.44
C SER A 356 -15.54 20.69 35.78
N GLU A 357 -14.75 19.63 36.00
CA GLU A 357 -14.10 19.45 37.29
C GLU A 357 -12.85 18.56 37.16
N THR A 358 -11.77 19.16 37.56
CA THR A 358 -10.46 18.68 37.98
C THR A 358 -10.66 17.76 39.21
N ASP A 359 -9.91 16.66 39.29
CA ASP A 359 -9.00 16.27 40.36
C ASP A 359 -8.87 14.75 40.58
N GLU A 360 -7.61 14.37 40.76
CA GLU A 360 -7.02 13.36 41.65
C GLU A 360 -7.41 11.86 41.51
N GLN A 361 -6.55 11.06 41.01
CA GLN A 361 -5.58 10.17 41.69
C GLN A 361 -4.72 9.37 40.69
#